data_b8076e04fa62480865ba322aa1ba132f
#
_entry.id   b8076e04fa62480865ba322aa1ba132f
#
_cell.length_a   1.000
_cell.length_b   1.000
_cell.length_c   1.000
_cell.angle_alpha   90.00
_cell.angle_beta   90.00
_cell.angle_gamma   90.00
#
_symmetry.space_group_name_H-M   'P 1'
#
loop_
_entity.id
_entity.type
_entity.pdbx_description
1 polymer ?
#
loop_
_entity_poly.entity_id
_entity_poly.type
_entity_poly.pdbx_seq_one_letter_code
_entity_poly.pdbx_strand_id
1 'polypeptide(L)'
;MAALTMAATAQKEPQYISSFKYDKRVHDFGTIKEKDGKVSHTFTFTNTSILPVVISDVNSWCGCTTAEYTKTPILPGKTAKVTVTFNPQSRPGKFSKEVVLNLDGDKGFTRVWIKGNVIPYRHPVGEDYPYAFGEGLHMGFKVYLFPPLAEGSTYRLEQRVSNETDKEMTVEFERWPNNTVLKMPSKITLKPKERTTFRVSYTAPVSHHADRHIYVRVKVNGKQVKPILVKWLGSEQRFTK
;
A
#
# COMPACT_ATOMS: atom_id res chain seq x y z
N MET A 1 -6.68 -57.05 12.82
CA MET A 1 -6.80 -55.64 12.60
C MET A 1 -5.54 -54.94 13.12
N ALA A 2 -4.66 -54.53 12.23
CA ALA A 2 -3.45 -53.82 12.62
C ALA A 2 -3.70 -52.31 12.55
N ALA A 3 -3.60 -51.63 13.67
CA ALA A 3 -3.72 -50.21 13.77
C ALA A 3 -2.39 -49.55 13.31
N LEU A 4 -2.42 -48.86 12.17
CA LEU A 4 -1.34 -48.04 11.68
C LEU A 4 -1.31 -46.72 12.46
N THR A 5 -0.38 -46.60 13.39
CA THR A 5 -0.09 -45.35 14.08
C THR A 5 0.72 -44.46 13.15
N MET A 6 0.10 -43.44 12.54
CA MET A 6 0.82 -42.37 11.89
C MET A 6 1.52 -41.52 12.95
N ALA A 7 2.85 -41.63 12.99
CA ALA A 7 3.68 -40.69 13.73
C ALA A 7 3.63 -39.33 13.05
N ALA A 8 2.94 -38.36 13.63
CA ALA A 8 3.01 -36.98 13.23
C ALA A 8 4.43 -36.45 13.53
N THR A 9 5.22 -36.22 12.49
CA THR A 9 6.48 -35.49 12.63
C THR A 9 6.15 -34.05 13.01
N ALA A 10 6.31 -33.75 14.29
CA ALA A 10 6.21 -32.38 14.79
C ALA A 10 7.28 -31.53 14.07
N GLN A 11 6.85 -30.66 13.17
CA GLN A 11 7.72 -29.63 12.60
C GLN A 11 8.21 -28.72 13.71
N LYS A 12 9.51 -28.71 13.96
CA LYS A 12 10.13 -27.89 14.97
C LYS A 12 9.97 -26.42 14.56
N GLU A 13 9.30 -25.62 15.40
CA GLU A 13 9.13 -24.17 15.15
C GLU A 13 10.51 -23.49 14.99
N PRO A 14 10.64 -22.57 14.01
CA PRO A 14 11.90 -21.83 13.81
C PRO A 14 12.31 -21.09 15.07
N GLN A 15 13.51 -21.35 15.56
CA GLN A 15 14.02 -20.72 16.78
C GLN A 15 14.88 -19.49 16.46
N TYR A 16 14.77 -18.46 17.31
CA TYR A 16 15.68 -17.32 17.24
C TYR A 16 17.09 -17.77 17.60
N ILE A 17 18.07 -17.40 16.77
CA ILE A 17 19.47 -17.78 16.98
C ILE A 17 20.28 -16.58 17.51
N SER A 18 20.97 -16.78 18.62
CA SER A 18 21.92 -15.83 19.22
C SER A 18 23.36 -15.99 18.68
N SER A 19 23.59 -16.92 17.73
CA SER A 19 24.92 -17.25 17.18
C SER A 19 25.54 -16.17 16.28
N PHE A 20 24.84 -15.07 16.05
CA PHE A 20 25.39 -13.94 15.34
C PHE A 20 25.61 -12.74 16.26
N LYS A 21 26.84 -12.27 16.31
CA LYS A 21 27.19 -11.01 16.95
C LYS A 21 27.07 -9.89 15.91
N TYR A 22 26.17 -8.97 16.14
CA TYR A 22 25.97 -7.77 15.33
C TYR A 22 26.69 -6.58 15.95
N ASP A 23 27.22 -5.70 15.12
CA ASP A 23 27.69 -4.39 15.57
C ASP A 23 26.51 -3.55 16.06
N LYS A 24 25.46 -3.52 15.24
CA LYS A 24 24.14 -2.94 15.58
C LYS A 24 23.04 -3.73 14.90
N ARG A 25 21.92 -3.95 15.61
CA ARG A 25 20.73 -4.60 15.04
C ARG A 25 19.66 -3.62 14.59
N VAL A 26 19.78 -2.36 14.97
CA VAL A 26 18.82 -1.30 14.66
C VAL A 26 19.58 -0.15 14.04
N HIS A 27 19.13 0.26 12.85
CA HIS A 27 19.61 1.47 12.21
C HIS A 27 18.50 2.52 12.19
N ASP A 28 18.81 3.73 12.63
CA ASP A 28 17.92 4.88 12.58
C ASP A 28 18.41 5.83 11.48
N PHE A 29 17.63 5.95 10.42
CA PHE A 29 17.89 6.91 9.35
C PHE A 29 17.61 8.36 9.77
N GLY A 30 17.06 8.58 10.99
CA GLY A 30 16.61 9.89 11.40
C GLY A 30 15.47 10.41 10.52
N THR A 31 15.54 11.68 10.17
CA THR A 31 14.56 12.30 9.28
C THR A 31 15.07 12.27 7.84
N ILE A 32 14.36 11.58 6.96
CA ILE A 32 14.65 11.48 5.53
C ILE A 32 13.55 12.19 4.73
N LYS A 33 13.88 12.70 3.56
CA LYS A 33 12.93 13.36 2.66
C LYS A 33 12.52 12.38 1.58
N GLU A 34 11.23 12.24 1.34
CA GLU A 34 10.69 11.37 0.30
C GLU A 34 11.30 11.65 -1.08
N LYS A 35 11.50 12.94 -1.41
CA LYS A 35 12.06 13.38 -2.70
C LYS A 35 13.52 12.94 -2.94
N ASP A 36 14.24 12.60 -1.88
CA ASP A 36 15.66 12.21 -2.00
C ASP A 36 15.79 10.72 -2.39
N GLY A 37 14.67 10.00 -2.48
CA GLY A 37 14.60 8.63 -2.96
C GLY A 37 14.95 7.60 -1.90
N LYS A 38 15.40 6.42 -2.36
CA LYS A 38 15.69 5.26 -1.51
C LYS A 38 16.88 5.51 -0.60
N VAL A 39 16.81 4.98 0.62
CA VAL A 39 17.91 4.96 1.58
C VAL A 39 18.32 3.54 1.91
N SER A 40 19.61 3.31 2.14
CA SER A 40 20.14 1.96 2.41
C SER A 40 21.07 1.97 3.60
N HIS A 41 21.09 0.85 4.33
CA HIS A 41 22.06 0.60 5.40
C HIS A 41 22.55 -0.85 5.34
N THR A 42 23.84 -1.02 5.58
CA THR A 42 24.48 -2.35 5.62
C THR A 42 24.74 -2.75 7.06
N PHE A 43 24.06 -3.79 7.51
CA PHE A 43 24.35 -4.45 8.78
C PHE A 43 25.49 -5.44 8.60
N THR A 44 26.42 -5.44 9.53
CA THR A 44 27.53 -6.37 9.58
C THR A 44 27.37 -7.25 10.82
N PHE A 45 27.64 -8.53 10.67
CA PHE A 45 27.56 -9.49 11.77
C PHE A 45 28.60 -10.62 11.60
N THR A 46 28.99 -11.20 12.72
CA THR A 46 29.98 -12.26 12.79
C THR A 46 29.32 -13.54 13.24
N ASN A 47 29.60 -14.66 12.57
CA ASN A 47 29.16 -15.98 13.01
C ASN A 47 30.00 -16.38 14.25
N THR A 48 29.35 -16.45 15.40
CA THR A 48 29.96 -16.85 16.67
C THR A 48 29.71 -18.32 17.00
N SER A 49 29.03 -19.07 16.13
CA SER A 49 28.86 -20.50 16.29
C SER A 49 30.11 -21.28 15.85
N ILE A 50 30.15 -22.56 16.20
CA ILE A 50 31.23 -23.48 15.81
C ILE A 50 31.00 -24.10 14.43
N LEU A 51 29.84 -23.87 13.80
CA LEU A 51 29.45 -24.42 12.51
C LEU A 51 29.27 -23.31 11.46
N PRO A 52 29.49 -23.61 10.18
CA PRO A 52 29.09 -22.72 9.09
C PRO A 52 27.57 -22.47 9.09
N VAL A 53 27.16 -21.25 8.76
CA VAL A 53 25.75 -20.85 8.64
C VAL A 53 25.54 -20.21 7.28
N VAL A 54 24.42 -20.55 6.64
CA VAL A 54 23.97 -19.95 5.37
C VAL A 54 22.70 -19.15 5.64
N ILE A 55 22.60 -17.96 5.07
CA ILE A 55 21.31 -17.22 5.01
C ILE A 55 20.56 -17.79 3.82
N SER A 56 19.47 -18.50 4.07
CA SER A 56 18.64 -19.11 3.03
C SER A 56 17.73 -18.10 2.34
N ASP A 57 17.21 -17.16 3.11
CA ASP A 57 16.29 -16.14 2.61
C ASP A 57 16.24 -14.91 3.55
N VAL A 58 15.84 -13.78 2.99
CA VAL A 58 15.63 -12.53 3.76
C VAL A 58 14.27 -11.95 3.43
N ASN A 59 13.42 -11.84 4.45
CA ASN A 59 12.06 -11.37 4.33
C ASN A 59 11.84 -10.02 4.99
N SER A 60 11.18 -9.12 4.28
CA SER A 60 10.56 -7.91 4.83
C SER A 60 9.08 -7.91 4.47
N TRP A 61 8.20 -7.73 5.44
CA TRP A 61 6.75 -7.85 5.29
C TRP A 61 6.07 -6.74 4.48
N CYS A 62 6.84 -5.83 3.86
CA CYS A 62 6.31 -4.80 2.98
C CYS A 62 7.15 -4.73 1.70
N GLY A 63 6.50 -4.56 0.55
CA GLY A 63 7.17 -4.29 -0.72
C GLY A 63 7.99 -2.98 -0.77
N CYS A 64 8.08 -2.26 0.36
CA CYS A 64 8.84 -1.02 0.51
C CYS A 64 10.29 -1.23 0.97
N THR A 65 10.64 -2.44 1.36
CA THR A 65 11.98 -2.78 1.87
C THR A 65 12.51 -3.98 1.11
N THR A 66 13.69 -3.85 0.55
CA THR A 66 14.43 -4.94 -0.11
C THR A 66 15.73 -5.20 0.62
N ALA A 67 16.27 -6.39 0.51
CA ALA A 67 17.55 -6.73 1.12
C ALA A 67 18.45 -7.52 0.17
N GLU A 68 19.73 -7.16 0.20
CA GLU A 68 20.81 -7.92 -0.44
C GLU A 68 21.69 -8.49 0.67
N TYR A 69 22.11 -9.74 0.55
CA TYR A 69 22.80 -10.44 1.61
C TYR A 69 23.86 -11.43 1.12
N THR A 70 24.78 -11.79 2.02
CA THR A 70 25.81 -12.80 1.77
C THR A 70 25.18 -14.18 1.57
N LYS A 71 25.29 -14.74 0.35
CA LYS A 71 24.72 -16.04 -0.03
C LYS A 71 25.65 -17.24 0.20
N THR A 72 26.94 -16.97 0.40
CA THR A 72 27.93 -18.02 0.66
C THR A 72 27.89 -18.46 2.12
N PRO A 73 28.32 -19.71 2.45
CA PRO A 73 28.44 -20.14 3.84
C PRO A 73 29.34 -19.23 4.67
N ILE A 74 28.85 -18.79 5.81
CA ILE A 74 29.54 -17.94 6.77
C ILE A 74 30.24 -18.86 7.77
N LEU A 75 31.54 -19.04 7.63
CA LEU A 75 32.34 -19.89 8.51
C LEU A 75 32.41 -19.32 9.93
N PRO A 76 32.71 -20.15 10.95
CA PRO A 76 32.96 -19.70 12.32
C PRO A 76 33.95 -18.55 12.37
N GLY A 77 33.63 -17.51 13.12
CA GLY A 77 34.43 -16.29 13.26
C GLY A 77 34.46 -15.36 12.04
N LYS A 78 33.81 -15.71 10.93
CA LYS A 78 33.76 -14.88 9.72
C LYS A 78 32.57 -13.93 9.74
N THR A 79 32.77 -12.79 9.08
CA THR A 79 31.80 -11.70 8.98
C THR A 79 30.97 -11.81 7.72
N ALA A 80 29.69 -11.46 7.82
CA ALA A 80 28.76 -11.36 6.70
C ALA A 80 28.01 -10.02 6.75
N LYS A 81 27.30 -9.72 5.68
CA LYS A 81 26.57 -8.45 5.50
C LYS A 81 25.17 -8.68 5.01
N VAL A 82 24.26 -7.80 5.44
CA VAL A 82 22.94 -7.62 4.84
C VAL A 82 22.72 -6.12 4.60
N THR A 83 22.49 -5.75 3.36
CA THR A 83 22.17 -4.37 2.98
C THR A 83 20.67 -4.25 2.82
N VAL A 84 20.05 -3.43 3.66
CA VAL A 84 18.61 -3.17 3.67
C VAL A 84 18.33 -1.84 3.01
N THR A 85 17.50 -1.82 1.99
CA THR A 85 17.09 -0.63 1.25
C THR A 85 15.61 -0.34 1.50
N PHE A 86 15.30 0.87 1.94
CA PHE A 86 13.93 1.35 2.15
C PHE A 86 13.54 2.37 1.09
N ASN A 87 12.36 2.20 0.52
CA ASN A 87 11.74 3.16 -0.41
C ASN A 87 10.72 4.04 0.35
N PRO A 88 10.98 5.34 0.57
CA PRO A 88 10.09 6.24 1.31
C PRO A 88 8.91 6.75 0.49
N GLN A 89 8.84 6.47 -0.81
CA GLN A 89 7.82 6.99 -1.72
C GLN A 89 6.41 6.66 -1.24
N SER A 90 5.55 7.67 -1.11
CA SER A 90 4.17 7.57 -0.62
C SER A 90 4.05 6.93 0.79
N ARG A 91 5.06 7.15 1.66
CA ARG A 91 5.12 6.60 3.02
C ARG A 91 5.51 7.65 4.05
N PRO A 92 4.74 8.74 4.17
CA PRO A 92 5.07 9.83 5.08
C PRO A 92 4.96 9.39 6.55
N GLY A 93 5.72 10.05 7.41
CA GLY A 93 5.68 9.85 8.85
C GLY A 93 6.69 8.83 9.38
N LYS A 94 6.53 8.46 10.64
CA LYS A 94 7.43 7.53 11.33
C LYS A 94 7.28 6.12 10.79
N PHE A 95 8.39 5.43 10.63
CA PHE A 95 8.42 4.02 10.26
C PHE A 95 9.38 3.23 11.15
N SER A 96 9.06 1.96 11.34
CA SER A 96 9.94 0.92 11.88
C SER A 96 9.67 -0.35 11.09
N LYS A 97 10.71 -0.93 10.49
CA LYS A 97 10.62 -2.12 9.65
C LYS A 97 11.55 -3.19 10.16
N GLU A 98 10.98 -4.37 10.35
CA GLU A 98 11.73 -5.58 10.66
C GLU A 98 12.17 -6.26 9.37
N VAL A 99 13.39 -6.80 9.39
CA VAL A 99 13.93 -7.66 8.32
C VAL A 99 14.40 -8.95 8.96
N VAL A 100 13.78 -10.06 8.56
CA VAL A 100 14.05 -11.39 9.09
C VAL A 100 15.01 -12.10 8.14
N LEU A 101 16.10 -12.59 8.68
CA LEU A 101 17.07 -13.43 7.96
C LEU A 101 16.82 -14.87 8.38
N ASN A 102 16.32 -15.70 7.48
CA ASN A 102 16.13 -17.13 7.69
C ASN A 102 17.44 -17.86 7.43
N LEU A 103 17.71 -18.86 8.24
CA LEU A 103 18.95 -19.61 8.20
C LEU A 103 18.67 -21.04 7.73
N ASP A 104 19.60 -21.57 6.94
CA ASP A 104 19.50 -22.89 6.34
C ASP A 104 19.42 -24.02 7.39
N GLY A 105 18.78 -25.14 7.04
CA GLY A 105 18.76 -26.38 7.80
C GLY A 105 18.10 -26.28 9.18
N ASP A 106 16.95 -25.65 9.29
CA ASP A 106 16.19 -25.47 10.54
C ASP A 106 16.97 -24.79 11.67
N LYS A 107 18.05 -24.10 11.33
CA LYS A 107 18.89 -23.38 12.28
C LYS A 107 18.20 -22.12 12.84
N GLY A 108 16.96 -21.83 12.39
CA GLY A 108 16.16 -20.73 12.88
C GLY A 108 16.34 -19.43 12.10
N PHE A 109 16.22 -18.31 12.76
CA PHE A 109 16.25 -16.99 12.14
C PHE A 109 16.94 -15.95 13.03
N THR A 110 17.31 -14.83 12.43
CA THR A 110 17.76 -13.62 13.11
C THR A 110 17.10 -12.38 12.51
N ARG A 111 17.22 -11.23 13.16
CA ARG A 111 16.48 -10.03 12.77
C ARG A 111 17.33 -8.79 12.88
N VAL A 112 17.07 -7.85 11.98
CA VAL A 112 17.55 -6.46 12.06
C VAL A 112 16.38 -5.49 11.83
N TRP A 113 16.54 -4.25 12.25
CA TRP A 113 15.49 -3.23 12.13
C TRP A 113 16.06 -1.96 11.53
N ILE A 114 15.25 -1.34 10.70
CA ILE A 114 15.45 0.03 10.24
C ILE A 114 14.29 0.89 10.73
N LYS A 115 14.56 2.12 11.10
CA LYS A 115 13.55 3.08 11.51
C LYS A 115 13.92 4.49 11.06
N GLY A 116 12.95 5.40 11.15
CA GLY A 116 13.12 6.79 10.78
C GLY A 116 11.81 7.53 10.67
N ASN A 117 11.86 8.74 10.12
CA ASN A 117 10.70 9.57 9.85
C ASN A 117 10.79 10.17 8.45
N VAL A 118 9.77 9.98 7.62
CA VAL A 118 9.72 10.47 6.24
C VAL A 118 9.01 11.82 6.19
N ILE A 119 9.70 12.85 5.73
CA ILE A 119 9.08 14.11 5.33
C ILE A 119 8.46 13.92 3.95
N PRO A 120 7.14 14.10 3.79
CA PRO A 120 6.45 13.91 2.52
C PRO A 120 6.92 14.94 1.49
N TYR A 121 6.89 14.53 0.25
CA TYR A 121 7.06 15.41 -0.90
C TYR A 121 5.70 15.71 -1.54
N ARG A 122 5.45 16.97 -1.85
CA ARG A 122 4.26 17.36 -2.61
C ARG A 122 4.52 17.06 -4.09
N HIS A 123 4.04 15.92 -4.54
CA HIS A 123 4.15 15.51 -5.93
C HIS A 123 3.47 16.50 -6.89
N PRO A 124 3.94 16.62 -8.14
CA PRO A 124 3.21 17.33 -9.18
C PRO A 124 1.77 16.85 -9.27
N VAL A 125 0.84 17.76 -9.53
CA VAL A 125 -0.60 17.43 -9.55
C VAL A 125 -0.92 16.29 -10.51
N GLY A 126 -0.21 16.22 -11.66
CA GLY A 126 -0.42 15.18 -12.67
C GLY A 126 -0.10 13.76 -12.21
N GLU A 127 0.74 13.58 -11.19
CA GLU A 127 1.06 12.26 -10.62
C GLU A 127 -0.05 11.74 -9.70
N ASP A 128 -0.52 12.59 -8.78
CA ASP A 128 -1.51 12.19 -7.77
C ASP A 128 -2.95 12.44 -8.20
N TYR A 129 -3.19 13.46 -9.05
CA TYR A 129 -4.49 13.95 -9.49
C TYR A 129 -4.50 14.14 -11.02
N PRO A 130 -4.34 13.06 -11.79
CA PRO A 130 -4.06 13.13 -13.23
C PRO A 130 -5.21 13.70 -14.07
N TYR A 131 -6.41 13.82 -13.52
CA TYR A 131 -7.58 14.24 -14.29
C TYR A 131 -8.00 15.65 -13.96
N ALA A 132 -7.71 16.59 -14.90
CA ALA A 132 -8.21 17.95 -14.85
C ALA A 132 -9.69 18.01 -15.26
N PHE A 133 -10.53 18.53 -14.37
CA PHE A 133 -11.96 18.69 -14.60
C PHE A 133 -12.31 20.07 -15.15
N GLY A 134 -11.52 21.07 -14.90
CA GLY A 134 -11.69 22.48 -15.26
C GLY A 134 -11.62 23.39 -14.04
N GLU A 135 -11.50 24.69 -14.23
CA GLU A 135 -11.44 25.73 -13.18
C GLU A 135 -10.41 25.42 -12.06
N GLY A 136 -9.32 24.71 -12.40
CA GLY A 136 -8.28 24.32 -11.45
C GLY A 136 -8.65 23.12 -10.55
N LEU A 137 -9.78 22.48 -10.77
CA LEU A 137 -10.17 21.25 -10.09
C LEU A 137 -9.46 20.05 -10.75
N HIS A 138 -8.76 19.26 -9.95
CA HIS A 138 -8.15 18.00 -10.34
C HIS A 138 -8.61 16.86 -9.45
N MET A 139 -8.72 15.64 -10.02
CA MET A 139 -9.14 14.45 -9.30
C MET A 139 -8.28 13.24 -9.62
N GLY A 140 -8.25 12.25 -8.72
CA GLY A 140 -7.53 10.98 -8.89
C GLY A 140 -8.21 10.03 -9.88
N PHE A 141 -9.52 10.13 -10.06
CA PHE A 141 -10.31 9.32 -11.00
C PHE A 141 -11.32 10.18 -11.75
N LYS A 142 -11.51 9.90 -13.03
CA LYS A 142 -12.60 10.46 -13.87
C LYS A 142 -13.73 9.47 -14.11
N VAL A 143 -13.51 8.20 -13.77
CA VAL A 143 -14.47 7.11 -13.87
C VAL A 143 -14.49 6.37 -12.54
N TYR A 144 -15.67 6.19 -11.97
CA TYR A 144 -15.89 5.28 -10.85
C TYR A 144 -16.40 3.97 -11.42
N LEU A 145 -15.56 2.95 -11.38
CA LEU A 145 -15.90 1.62 -11.83
C LEU A 145 -16.16 0.72 -10.61
N PHE A 146 -17.40 0.27 -10.46
CA PHE A 146 -17.77 -0.66 -9.41
C PHE A 146 -17.84 -2.07 -9.98
N PRO A 147 -17.17 -3.05 -9.34
CA PRO A 147 -17.23 -4.44 -9.76
C PRO A 147 -18.63 -5.03 -9.56
N PRO A 148 -18.92 -6.22 -10.11
CA PRO A 148 -20.11 -6.96 -9.74
C PRO A 148 -20.12 -7.24 -8.25
N LEU A 149 -21.23 -6.96 -7.59
CA LEU A 149 -21.43 -7.14 -6.16
C LEU A 149 -22.65 -7.99 -5.90
N ALA A 150 -22.64 -8.75 -4.82
CA ALA A 150 -23.84 -9.39 -4.29
C ALA A 150 -24.87 -8.31 -3.88
N GLU A 151 -26.14 -8.61 -4.00
CA GLU A 151 -27.24 -7.72 -3.62
C GLU A 151 -27.07 -7.21 -2.18
N GLY A 152 -27.33 -5.94 -1.96
CA GLY A 152 -27.16 -5.27 -0.67
C GLY A 152 -25.73 -5.01 -0.24
N SER A 153 -24.74 -5.60 -0.93
CA SER A 153 -23.32 -5.34 -0.64
C SER A 153 -22.89 -3.94 -1.03
N THR A 154 -21.97 -3.36 -0.26
CA THR A 154 -21.49 -2.01 -0.49
C THR A 154 -19.99 -2.00 -0.81
N TYR A 155 -19.64 -1.39 -1.93
CA TYR A 155 -18.25 -1.06 -2.29
C TYR A 155 -17.95 0.40 -1.97
N ARG A 156 -16.73 0.65 -1.46
CA ARG A 156 -16.29 2.00 -1.09
C ARG A 156 -14.99 2.32 -1.81
N LEU A 157 -14.89 3.54 -2.33
CA LEU A 157 -13.65 4.09 -2.87
C LEU A 157 -13.39 5.48 -2.26
N GLU A 158 -12.13 5.86 -2.21
CA GLU A 158 -11.72 7.21 -1.84
C GLU A 158 -11.32 7.97 -3.09
N GLN A 159 -12.01 9.09 -3.33
CA GLN A 159 -11.69 10.00 -4.41
C GLN A 159 -10.73 11.05 -3.91
N ARG A 160 -9.54 11.10 -4.49
CA ARG A 160 -8.59 12.19 -4.29
C ARG A 160 -9.02 13.40 -5.09
N VAL A 161 -8.97 14.57 -4.48
CA VAL A 161 -9.39 15.85 -5.06
C VAL A 161 -8.41 16.94 -4.69
N SER A 162 -8.14 17.85 -5.62
CA SER A 162 -7.20 18.95 -5.48
C SER A 162 -7.77 20.24 -6.05
N ASN A 163 -7.62 21.33 -5.28
CA ASN A 163 -7.78 22.70 -5.74
C ASN A 163 -6.40 23.25 -6.11
N GLU A 164 -6.10 23.42 -7.38
CA GLU A 164 -4.82 23.97 -7.83
C GLU A 164 -4.83 25.49 -7.99
N THR A 165 -5.90 26.17 -7.56
CA THR A 165 -5.99 27.62 -7.56
C THR A 165 -5.54 28.26 -6.24
N ASP A 166 -5.33 29.57 -6.23
CA ASP A 166 -4.99 30.36 -5.04
C ASP A 166 -6.23 30.92 -4.32
N LYS A 167 -7.43 30.44 -4.66
CA LYS A 167 -8.70 30.83 -4.09
C LYS A 167 -9.45 29.63 -3.53
N GLU A 168 -10.32 29.87 -2.57
CA GLU A 168 -11.25 28.85 -2.11
C GLU A 168 -12.14 28.38 -3.26
N MET A 169 -12.41 27.07 -3.28
CA MET A 169 -13.18 26.42 -4.33
C MET A 169 -14.32 25.64 -3.73
N THR A 170 -15.52 25.90 -4.19
CA THR A 170 -16.69 25.09 -3.91
C THR A 170 -16.94 24.13 -5.06
N VAL A 171 -17.01 22.84 -4.78
CA VAL A 171 -17.32 21.79 -5.77
C VAL A 171 -18.67 21.18 -5.41
N GLU A 172 -19.59 21.19 -6.35
CA GLU A 172 -20.95 20.65 -6.21
C GLU A 172 -21.09 19.42 -7.13
N PHE A 173 -21.69 18.37 -6.60
CA PHE A 173 -21.94 17.12 -7.30
C PHE A 173 -23.46 16.92 -7.44
N GLU A 174 -23.96 17.17 -8.63
CA GLU A 174 -25.38 16.97 -8.94
C GLU A 174 -25.60 15.52 -9.35
N ARG A 175 -26.25 14.77 -8.49
CA ARG A 175 -26.60 13.38 -8.72
C ARG A 175 -27.96 13.28 -9.40
N TRP A 176 -28.18 12.14 -10.04
CA TRP A 176 -29.48 11.81 -10.57
C TRP A 176 -30.56 11.84 -9.47
N PRO A 177 -31.73 12.45 -9.71
CA PRO A 177 -32.85 12.35 -8.78
C PRO A 177 -33.20 10.89 -8.52
N ASN A 178 -33.53 10.54 -7.29
CA ASN A 178 -33.87 9.17 -6.87
C ASN A 178 -32.71 8.14 -6.89
N ASN A 179 -31.46 8.58 -6.95
CA ASN A 179 -30.33 7.66 -6.83
C ASN A 179 -30.12 7.24 -5.37
N THR A 180 -30.56 6.04 -5.03
CA THR A 180 -30.38 5.43 -3.70
C THR A 180 -29.10 4.60 -3.58
N VAL A 181 -28.48 4.25 -4.71
CA VAL A 181 -27.35 3.31 -4.74
C VAL A 181 -25.98 3.95 -4.62
N LEU A 182 -25.83 5.19 -5.08
CA LEU A 182 -24.56 5.94 -5.00
C LEU A 182 -24.59 6.98 -3.88
N LYS A 183 -23.73 6.85 -2.89
CA LYS A 183 -23.54 7.82 -1.81
C LYS A 183 -22.20 8.54 -1.97
N MET A 184 -22.24 9.86 -2.03
CA MET A 184 -21.10 10.76 -2.07
C MET A 184 -21.53 12.15 -1.55
N PRO A 185 -20.62 13.04 -1.16
CA PRO A 185 -20.98 14.41 -0.81
C PRO A 185 -21.75 15.09 -1.95
N SER A 186 -22.73 15.91 -1.63
CA SER A 186 -23.37 16.81 -2.61
C SER A 186 -22.54 18.06 -2.88
N LYS A 187 -21.71 18.45 -1.90
CA LYS A 187 -20.85 19.62 -1.94
C LYS A 187 -19.61 19.42 -1.07
N ILE A 188 -18.48 19.93 -1.53
CA ILE A 188 -17.24 20.06 -0.75
C ILE A 188 -16.68 21.48 -0.95
N THR A 189 -15.95 21.97 0.04
CA THR A 189 -15.22 23.22 -0.04
C THR A 189 -13.73 22.92 0.16
N LEU A 190 -12.91 23.42 -0.74
CA LEU A 190 -11.46 23.22 -0.74
C LEU A 190 -10.75 24.55 -0.55
N LYS A 191 -9.87 24.65 0.41
CA LYS A 191 -9.00 25.81 0.60
C LYS A 191 -8.07 25.99 -0.61
N PRO A 192 -7.44 27.16 -0.76
CA PRO A 192 -6.40 27.35 -1.77
C PRO A 192 -5.32 26.25 -1.70
N LYS A 193 -4.98 25.66 -2.84
CA LYS A 193 -3.96 24.59 -2.96
C LYS A 193 -4.23 23.35 -2.09
N GLU A 194 -5.44 23.16 -1.58
CA GLU A 194 -5.78 21.99 -0.77
C GLU A 194 -5.85 20.73 -1.60
N ARG A 195 -5.28 19.65 -1.04
CA ARG A 195 -5.37 18.29 -1.54
C ARG A 195 -5.96 17.41 -0.45
N THR A 196 -7.04 16.72 -0.76
CA THR A 196 -7.77 15.91 0.21
C THR A 196 -8.47 14.73 -0.47
N THR A 197 -9.26 13.97 0.28
CA THR A 197 -10.08 12.87 -0.23
C THR A 197 -11.52 13.00 0.24
N PHE A 198 -12.44 12.41 -0.53
CA PHE A 198 -13.79 12.16 -0.06
C PHE A 198 -14.21 10.74 -0.43
N ARG A 199 -15.16 10.21 0.34
CA ARG A 199 -15.63 8.84 0.17
C ARG A 199 -16.80 8.78 -0.80
N VAL A 200 -16.72 7.80 -1.70
CA VAL A 200 -17.81 7.41 -2.58
C VAL A 200 -18.16 5.96 -2.27
N SER A 201 -19.44 5.65 -2.10
CA SER A 201 -19.88 4.27 -1.89
C SER A 201 -21.05 3.93 -2.81
N TYR A 202 -21.01 2.71 -3.31
CA TYR A 202 -22.05 2.12 -4.13
C TYR A 202 -22.59 0.89 -3.43
N THR A 203 -23.92 0.83 -3.27
CA THR A 203 -24.62 -0.35 -2.74
C THR A 203 -25.39 -1.01 -3.89
N ALA A 204 -25.10 -2.28 -4.14
CA ALA A 204 -25.76 -3.03 -5.19
C ALA A 204 -27.26 -3.19 -4.89
N PRO A 205 -28.16 -2.72 -5.76
CA PRO A 205 -29.60 -2.89 -5.57
C PRO A 205 -30.02 -4.34 -5.78
N VAL A 206 -31.18 -4.71 -5.24
CA VAL A 206 -31.86 -5.95 -5.57
C VAL A 206 -32.20 -5.94 -7.07
N SER A 207 -32.02 -7.05 -7.78
CA SER A 207 -32.23 -7.15 -9.23
C SER A 207 -31.25 -6.39 -10.15
N HIS A 208 -29.98 -6.35 -9.78
CA HIS A 208 -28.94 -5.72 -10.60
C HIS A 208 -28.30 -6.71 -11.58
N HIS A 209 -28.85 -6.84 -12.78
CA HIS A 209 -28.44 -7.87 -13.77
C HIS A 209 -27.67 -7.35 -14.99
N ALA A 210 -27.62 -6.04 -15.20
CA ALA A 210 -26.99 -5.45 -16.37
C ALA A 210 -25.98 -4.36 -16.04
N ASP A 211 -25.00 -4.19 -16.92
CA ASP A 211 -24.09 -3.05 -16.88
C ASP A 211 -24.86 -1.75 -17.02
N ARG A 212 -24.55 -0.80 -16.18
CA ARG A 212 -25.16 0.52 -16.22
C ARG A 212 -24.12 1.61 -16.02
N HIS A 213 -24.46 2.80 -16.47
CA HIS A 213 -23.65 3.99 -16.22
C HIS A 213 -24.53 5.22 -16.01
N ILE A 214 -23.99 6.17 -15.27
CA ILE A 214 -24.57 7.50 -15.10
C ILE A 214 -23.45 8.54 -15.13
N TYR A 215 -23.83 9.78 -15.37
CA TYR A 215 -22.94 10.93 -15.22
C TYR A 215 -23.32 11.74 -13.98
N VAL A 216 -22.35 11.98 -13.10
CA VAL A 216 -22.48 12.95 -12.03
C VAL A 216 -22.01 14.29 -12.60
N ARG A 217 -22.91 15.26 -12.68
CA ARG A 217 -22.55 16.64 -13.08
C ARG A 217 -21.71 17.27 -11.97
N VAL A 218 -20.65 17.96 -12.37
CA VAL A 218 -19.75 18.64 -11.44
C VAL A 218 -19.77 20.13 -11.75
N LYS A 219 -19.94 20.96 -10.71
CA LYS A 219 -19.81 22.41 -10.80
C LYS A 219 -18.70 22.89 -9.87
N VAL A 220 -17.92 23.83 -10.35
CA VAL A 220 -16.92 24.55 -9.56
C VAL A 220 -17.33 26.00 -9.48
N ASN A 221 -17.59 26.50 -8.26
CA ASN A 221 -18.07 27.86 -8.01
C ASN A 221 -19.27 28.21 -8.90
N GLY A 222 -20.22 27.27 -9.03
CA GLY A 222 -21.43 27.40 -9.85
C GLY A 222 -21.23 27.15 -11.36
N LYS A 223 -20.00 27.06 -11.87
CA LYS A 223 -19.70 26.82 -13.27
C LYS A 223 -19.59 25.33 -13.59
N GLN A 224 -20.31 24.84 -14.59
CA GLN A 224 -20.27 23.46 -15.04
C GLN A 224 -18.86 23.11 -15.55
N VAL A 225 -18.33 21.98 -15.08
CA VAL A 225 -17.05 21.42 -15.54
C VAL A 225 -17.28 20.00 -16.07
N LYS A 226 -16.18 19.25 -16.36
CA LYS A 226 -16.30 17.87 -16.84
C LYS A 226 -17.05 16.99 -15.83
N PRO A 227 -17.97 16.12 -16.29
CA PRO A 227 -18.69 15.22 -15.41
C PRO A 227 -17.82 14.03 -14.98
N ILE A 228 -18.23 13.36 -13.89
CA ILE A 228 -17.70 12.06 -13.50
C ILE A 228 -18.57 10.98 -14.12
N LEU A 229 -17.95 10.02 -14.81
CA LEU A 229 -18.61 8.82 -15.28
C LEU A 229 -18.63 7.77 -14.18
N VAL A 230 -19.81 7.27 -13.83
CA VAL A 230 -19.97 6.17 -12.87
C VAL A 230 -20.48 4.96 -13.63
N LYS A 231 -19.75 3.85 -13.56
CA LYS A 231 -20.11 2.58 -14.17
C LYS A 231 -20.19 1.49 -13.11
N TRP A 232 -21.12 0.61 -13.24
CA TRP A 232 -21.18 -0.62 -12.47
C TRP A 232 -21.46 -1.80 -13.40
N LEU A 233 -20.80 -2.92 -13.09
CA LEU A 233 -20.87 -4.14 -13.86
C LEU A 233 -21.96 -5.04 -13.27
N GLY A 234 -22.79 -5.64 -14.11
CA GLY A 234 -23.80 -6.61 -13.72
C GLY A 234 -23.17 -7.94 -13.27
N SER A 235 -23.92 -8.72 -12.52
CA SER A 235 -23.47 -10.01 -12.00
C SER A 235 -23.45 -11.16 -13.02
N GLU A 236 -24.15 -11.03 -14.14
CA GLU A 236 -24.39 -12.14 -15.08
C GLU A 236 -23.29 -12.42 -16.12
N GLN A 237 -22.31 -11.54 -16.31
CA GLN A 237 -21.33 -11.71 -17.41
C GLN A 237 -20.10 -12.56 -17.10
N ARG A 238 -20.01 -13.28 -15.98
CA ARG A 238 -18.78 -14.01 -15.62
C ARG A 238 -18.80 -15.53 -15.78
N PHE A 239 -19.88 -16.14 -16.23
CA PHE A 239 -19.99 -17.61 -16.29
C PHE A 239 -20.29 -18.21 -17.66
N THR A 240 -20.13 -17.46 -18.76
CA THR A 240 -20.13 -18.05 -20.09
C THR A 240 -18.70 -18.13 -20.61
N LYS A 241 -18.09 -19.26 -20.36
CA LYS A 241 -17.06 -19.87 -21.19
C LYS A 241 -17.61 -21.15 -21.71
#